data_e0095a2c9a08ff5c1312deda3c131eb6
#
_entry.id   e0095a2c9a08ff5c1312deda3c131eb6
#
_cell.length_a   1.000
_cell.length_b   1.000
_cell.length_c   1.000
_cell.angle_alpha   90.00
_cell.angle_beta   90.00
_cell.angle_gamma   90.00
#
_symmetry.space_group_name_H-M   'P 1'
#
loop_
_entity.id
_entity.type
_entity.pdbx_description
1 polymer ?
#
loop_
_entity_poly.entity_id
_entity_poly.type
_entity_poly.pdbx_seq_one_letter_code
_entity_poly.pdbx_strand_id
1 'polypeptide(L)'
;SLLRTRSIVASSKESVETTETAALEIQSASVQVNPDRSSAQISKKQLSSALRAWGRGDERFIPSFVGSKIIKESNDEIVKEILHYGKSSLPDGSPNLQRTTFRGDNLMITEYLAGPWFMAIAGIEEKQDGELCFLLTTVRHKQHPDYVSPSAAAKKAGADKPPPTTEQNARRVLGIIRGLVEEGQL
;
A
#
# COMPACT_ATOMS: atom_id res chain seq x y z
N SER A 1 -7.61 -63.88 -42.97
CA SER A 1 -8.20 -63.27 -41.78
C SER A 1 -7.57 -61.88 -41.53
N LEU A 2 -8.28 -60.80 -41.87
CA LEU A 2 -7.83 -59.44 -41.73
C LEU A 2 -8.40 -58.86 -40.43
N LEU A 3 -7.55 -58.65 -39.45
CA LEU A 3 -7.87 -57.89 -38.23
C LEU A 3 -7.80 -56.38 -38.54
N ARG A 4 -8.94 -55.73 -38.54
CA ARG A 4 -9.04 -54.23 -38.54
C ARG A 4 -8.88 -53.70 -37.14
N THR A 5 -7.76 -53.04 -36.89
CA THR A 5 -7.55 -52.24 -35.68
C THR A 5 -8.29 -50.92 -35.85
N ARG A 6 -9.31 -50.67 -35.05
CA ARG A 6 -9.96 -49.35 -34.92
C ARG A 6 -9.15 -48.50 -33.96
N SER A 7 -8.53 -47.47 -34.48
CA SER A 7 -8.01 -46.38 -33.66
C SER A 7 -9.16 -45.56 -33.10
N ILE A 8 -9.27 -45.53 -31.77
CA ILE A 8 -10.15 -44.60 -31.04
C ILE A 8 -9.36 -43.32 -30.85
N VAL A 9 -9.71 -42.29 -31.61
CA VAL A 9 -9.22 -40.93 -31.38
C VAL A 9 -10.03 -40.38 -30.21
N ALA A 10 -9.44 -40.35 -29.02
CA ALA A 10 -9.98 -39.64 -27.88
C ALA A 10 -9.82 -38.15 -28.16
N SER A 11 -10.94 -37.45 -28.45
CA SER A 11 -11.03 -36.01 -28.49
C SER A 11 -10.94 -35.51 -27.06
N SER A 12 -9.76 -35.05 -26.63
CA SER A 12 -9.60 -34.28 -25.40
C SER A 12 -10.26 -32.90 -25.62
N LYS A 13 -11.46 -32.75 -25.08
CA LYS A 13 -12.00 -31.42 -24.84
C LYS A 13 -11.10 -30.77 -23.79
N GLU A 14 -10.19 -29.92 -24.21
CA GLU A 14 -9.58 -28.94 -23.34
C GLU A 14 -10.71 -28.08 -22.79
N SER A 15 -11.04 -28.30 -21.52
CA SER A 15 -11.81 -27.35 -20.73
C SER A 15 -10.92 -26.11 -20.60
N VAL A 16 -11.26 -25.04 -21.32
CA VAL A 16 -10.74 -23.71 -21.06
C VAL A 16 -11.17 -23.38 -19.64
N GLU A 17 -10.27 -23.57 -18.66
CA GLU A 17 -10.42 -23.00 -17.35
C GLU A 17 -10.48 -21.47 -17.56
N THR A 18 -11.67 -20.92 -17.39
CA THR A 18 -11.84 -19.47 -17.23
C THR A 18 -10.97 -19.07 -16.07
N THR A 19 -9.89 -18.37 -16.37
CA THR A 19 -9.01 -17.76 -15.38
C THR A 19 -9.90 -16.88 -14.50
N GLU A 20 -10.17 -17.31 -13.26
CA GLU A 20 -10.82 -16.48 -12.25
C GLU A 20 -10.02 -15.18 -12.18
N THR A 21 -10.69 -14.07 -12.45
CA THR A 21 -10.07 -12.74 -12.37
C THR A 21 -9.48 -12.58 -10.99
N ALA A 22 -8.17 -12.38 -10.90
CA ALA A 22 -7.46 -12.33 -9.62
C ALA A 22 -8.23 -11.46 -8.61
N ALA A 23 -8.56 -12.04 -7.46
CA ALA A 23 -9.30 -11.38 -6.39
C ALA A 23 -8.57 -10.16 -5.83
N LEU A 24 -7.28 -10.06 -6.07
CA LEU A 24 -6.41 -8.98 -5.58
C LEU A 24 -6.08 -7.99 -6.68
N GLU A 25 -6.15 -6.71 -6.35
CA GLU A 25 -5.57 -5.62 -7.11
C GLU A 25 -4.26 -5.22 -6.44
N ILE A 26 -3.14 -5.34 -7.17
CA ILE A 26 -1.80 -4.99 -6.68
C ILE A 26 -1.25 -3.87 -7.56
N GLN A 27 -0.82 -2.79 -6.93
CA GLN A 27 -0.17 -1.66 -7.59
C GLN A 27 1.13 -1.37 -6.86
N SER A 28 2.23 -1.29 -7.60
CA SER A 28 3.57 -1.05 -7.05
C SER A 28 4.27 0.09 -7.79
N ALA A 29 5.09 0.82 -7.07
CA ALA A 29 5.98 1.83 -7.63
C ALA A 29 7.32 1.81 -6.88
N SER A 30 8.40 2.09 -7.61
CA SER A 30 9.73 2.36 -7.09
C SER A 30 10.14 3.75 -7.54
N VAL A 31 10.56 4.60 -6.61
CA VAL A 31 10.91 5.98 -6.88
C VAL A 31 12.28 6.27 -6.29
N GLN A 32 13.17 6.84 -7.10
CA GLN A 32 14.48 7.31 -6.63
C GLN A 32 14.30 8.39 -5.55
N VAL A 33 15.00 8.23 -4.43
CA VAL A 33 14.86 9.12 -3.26
C VAL A 33 15.49 10.47 -3.50
N ASN A 34 16.69 10.50 -4.05
CA ASN A 34 17.48 11.69 -4.28
C ASN A 34 17.83 11.87 -5.78
N PRO A 35 16.82 12.15 -6.64
CA PRO A 35 17.06 12.27 -8.09
C PRO A 35 17.85 13.53 -8.44
N ASP A 36 17.81 14.55 -7.59
CA ASP A 36 18.44 15.84 -7.78
C ASP A 36 19.37 16.15 -6.60
N ARG A 37 20.63 16.49 -6.90
CA ARG A 37 21.64 16.88 -5.91
C ARG A 37 21.45 18.28 -5.36
N SER A 38 20.63 19.12 -6.00
CA SER A 38 20.36 20.49 -5.56
C SER A 38 19.36 20.58 -4.41
N SER A 39 18.55 19.54 -4.21
CA SER A 39 17.58 19.45 -3.11
C SER A 39 18.20 18.78 -1.86
N ALA A 40 17.56 18.96 -0.70
CA ALA A 40 17.98 18.29 0.53
C ALA A 40 18.04 16.77 0.32
N GLN A 41 19.22 16.21 0.63
CA GLN A 41 19.45 14.78 0.49
C GLN A 41 18.85 14.03 1.68
N ILE A 42 18.04 13.03 1.39
CA ILE A 42 17.42 12.18 2.40
C ILE A 42 18.31 10.95 2.60
N SER A 43 18.77 10.73 3.82
CA SER A 43 19.54 9.54 4.18
C SER A 43 18.62 8.33 4.45
N LYS A 44 19.18 7.13 4.39
CA LYS A 44 18.47 5.89 4.75
C LYS A 44 17.91 5.93 6.18
N LYS A 45 18.66 6.51 7.12
CA LYS A 45 18.22 6.68 8.51
C LYS A 45 17.00 7.58 8.62
N GLN A 46 16.97 8.69 7.89
CA GLN A 46 15.82 9.60 7.86
C GLN A 46 14.59 8.95 7.22
N LEU A 47 14.78 8.18 6.13
CA LEU A 47 13.70 7.37 5.56
C LEU A 47 13.13 6.37 6.56
N SER A 48 13.98 5.65 7.27
CA SER A 48 13.57 4.70 8.31
C SER A 48 12.79 5.38 9.43
N SER A 49 13.26 6.54 9.92
CA SER A 49 12.56 7.33 10.92
C SER A 49 11.19 7.80 10.41
N ALA A 50 11.10 8.21 9.15
CA ALA A 50 9.85 8.61 8.50
C ALA A 50 8.86 7.43 8.38
N LEU A 51 9.32 6.22 8.01
CA LEU A 51 8.47 5.03 7.99
C LEU A 51 7.90 4.74 9.38
N ARG A 52 8.70 4.89 10.43
CA ARG A 52 8.26 4.71 11.82
C ARG A 52 7.19 5.75 12.21
N ALA A 53 7.39 7.02 11.88
CA ALA A 53 6.41 8.07 12.12
C ALA A 53 5.11 7.82 11.35
N TRP A 54 5.20 7.47 10.07
CA TRP A 54 4.03 7.10 9.26
C TRP A 54 3.29 5.90 9.84
N GLY A 55 4.02 4.84 10.20
CA GLY A 55 3.44 3.65 10.81
C GLY A 55 2.70 3.94 12.11
N ARG A 56 3.12 4.91 12.90
CA ARG A 56 2.42 5.38 14.12
C ARG A 56 1.15 6.17 13.82
N GLY A 57 0.95 6.58 12.57
CA GLY A 57 -0.23 7.34 12.15
C GLY A 57 -0.02 8.84 12.18
N ASP A 58 1.20 9.29 11.87
CA ASP A 58 1.48 10.70 11.66
C ASP A 58 0.61 11.24 10.51
N GLU A 59 -0.24 12.20 10.84
CA GLU A 59 -1.25 12.77 9.93
C GLU A 59 -0.64 13.43 8.70
N ARG A 60 0.61 13.88 8.78
CA ARG A 60 1.32 14.51 7.65
C ARG A 60 1.43 13.59 6.45
N PHE A 61 1.53 12.28 6.66
CA PHE A 61 1.65 11.31 5.57
C PHE A 61 0.32 10.95 4.91
N ILE A 62 -0.80 11.15 5.58
CA ILE A 62 -2.13 10.78 5.07
C ILE A 62 -3.09 11.95 5.26
N PRO A 63 -3.37 12.72 4.18
CA PRO A 63 -4.17 13.95 4.27
C PRO A 63 -5.59 13.79 4.81
N SER A 64 -6.15 12.57 4.74
CA SER A 64 -7.48 12.27 5.27
C SER A 64 -7.49 11.93 6.75
N PHE A 65 -6.31 11.79 7.38
CA PHE A 65 -6.24 11.52 8.82
C PHE A 65 -6.46 12.79 9.64
N VAL A 66 -7.27 12.66 10.66
CA VAL A 66 -7.44 13.65 11.72
C VAL A 66 -6.63 13.23 12.95
N GLY A 67 -6.23 11.99 13.01
CA GLY A 67 -5.43 11.44 14.08
C GLY A 67 -5.49 9.91 14.13
N SER A 68 -4.74 9.35 15.07
CA SER A 68 -4.78 7.93 15.38
C SER A 68 -4.74 7.72 16.89
N LYS A 69 -5.37 6.64 17.35
CA LYS A 69 -5.29 6.16 18.72
C LYS A 69 -4.52 4.86 18.75
N ILE A 70 -3.34 4.86 19.36
CA ILE A 70 -2.54 3.65 19.53
C ILE A 70 -3.22 2.76 20.59
N ILE A 71 -3.49 1.51 20.23
CA ILE A 71 -4.10 0.49 21.09
C ILE A 71 -3.02 -0.42 21.66
N LYS A 72 -2.03 -0.80 20.84
CA LYS A 72 -0.90 -1.63 21.24
C LYS A 72 0.33 -1.18 20.47
N GLU A 73 1.48 -1.17 21.11
CA GLU A 73 2.75 -0.84 20.50
C GLU A 73 3.87 -1.72 21.06
N SER A 74 4.73 -2.17 20.16
CA SER A 74 6.01 -2.80 20.42
C SER A 74 7.04 -2.25 19.43
N ASN A 75 8.30 -2.73 19.53
CA ASN A 75 9.34 -2.31 18.57
C ASN A 75 9.00 -2.65 17.12
N ASP A 76 8.29 -3.75 16.88
CA ASP A 76 8.06 -4.30 15.56
C ASP A 76 6.58 -4.27 15.12
N GLU A 77 5.67 -3.87 16.00
CA GLU A 77 4.23 -3.87 15.71
C GLU A 77 3.51 -2.73 16.41
N ILE A 78 2.62 -2.08 15.66
CA ILE A 78 1.69 -1.07 16.19
C ILE A 78 0.29 -1.46 15.74
N VAL A 79 -0.64 -1.56 16.70
CA VAL A 79 -2.08 -1.63 16.42
C VAL A 79 -2.72 -0.32 16.81
N LYS A 80 -3.45 0.29 15.89
CA LYS A 80 -4.05 1.62 16.07
C LYS A 80 -5.44 1.68 15.49
N GLU A 81 -6.27 2.54 16.05
CA GLU A 81 -7.52 3.00 15.47
C GLU A 81 -7.26 4.29 14.68
N ILE A 82 -7.76 4.34 13.45
CA ILE A 82 -7.59 5.49 12.56
C ILE A 82 -8.84 6.37 12.62
N LEU A 83 -8.61 7.66 12.79
CA LEU A 83 -9.64 8.70 12.77
C LEU A 83 -9.57 9.43 11.43
N HIS A 84 -10.60 9.28 10.60
CA HIS A 84 -10.74 10.01 9.35
C HIS A 84 -11.77 11.13 9.51
N TYR A 85 -11.37 12.39 9.37
CA TYR A 85 -12.28 13.55 9.47
C TYR A 85 -13.22 13.49 10.68
N GLY A 86 -12.68 13.11 11.83
CA GLY A 86 -13.45 12.98 13.08
C GLY A 86 -14.37 11.75 13.15
N LYS A 87 -14.27 10.82 12.22
CA LYS A 87 -15.00 9.55 12.23
C LYS A 87 -14.04 8.40 12.48
N SER A 88 -14.18 7.75 13.62
CA SER A 88 -13.35 6.59 14.00
C SER A 88 -13.90 5.25 13.52
N SER A 89 -15.15 5.22 13.05
CA SER A 89 -15.84 3.96 12.72
C SER A 89 -16.04 3.77 11.23
N LEU A 90 -16.06 2.51 10.82
CA LEU A 90 -16.52 2.08 9.50
C LEU A 90 -18.04 2.31 9.33
N PRO A 91 -18.62 2.17 8.11
CA PRO A 91 -20.06 2.37 7.87
C PRO A 91 -20.97 1.56 8.79
N ASP A 92 -20.52 0.41 9.28
CA ASP A 92 -21.23 -0.46 10.23
C ASP A 92 -21.03 -0.05 11.70
N GLY A 93 -20.32 1.04 11.98
CA GLY A 93 -20.02 1.52 13.31
C GLY A 93 -18.83 0.86 14.00
N SER A 94 -18.17 -0.10 13.36
CA SER A 94 -16.96 -0.73 13.91
C SER A 94 -15.74 0.19 13.84
N PRO A 95 -14.75 0.02 14.76
CA PRO A 95 -13.51 0.79 14.72
C PRO A 95 -12.71 0.50 13.44
N ASN A 96 -12.14 1.55 12.85
CA ASN A 96 -11.20 1.38 11.73
C ASN A 96 -9.81 1.06 12.28
N LEU A 97 -9.53 -0.23 12.43
CA LEU A 97 -8.30 -0.74 13.01
C LEU A 97 -7.25 -1.03 11.93
N GLN A 98 -6.03 -0.65 12.23
CA GLN A 98 -4.85 -1.00 11.43
C GLN A 98 -3.80 -1.68 12.30
N ARG A 99 -3.12 -2.64 11.69
CA ARG A 99 -1.88 -3.22 12.21
C ARG A 99 -0.74 -2.79 11.30
N THR A 100 0.28 -2.15 11.86
CA THR A 100 1.53 -1.84 11.17
C THR A 100 2.64 -2.69 11.75
N THR A 101 3.33 -3.45 10.90
CA THR A 101 4.47 -4.29 11.25
C THR A 101 5.73 -3.73 10.59
N PHE A 102 6.81 -3.66 11.36
CA PHE A 102 8.13 -3.28 10.85
C PHE A 102 9.01 -4.53 10.72
N ARG A 103 9.77 -4.61 9.62
CA ARG A 103 10.77 -5.65 9.39
C ARG A 103 12.12 -4.98 9.22
N GLY A 104 12.90 -4.95 10.29
CA GLY A 104 14.09 -4.13 10.36
C GLY A 104 13.80 -2.64 10.22
N ASP A 105 14.76 -1.91 9.66
CA ASP A 105 14.66 -0.46 9.49
C ASP A 105 14.21 -0.03 8.08
N ASN A 106 13.94 -0.99 7.21
CA ASN A 106 13.71 -0.72 5.79
C ASN A 106 12.37 -1.19 5.25
N LEU A 107 11.51 -1.83 6.05
CA LEU A 107 10.22 -2.32 5.58
C LEU A 107 9.11 -2.09 6.60
N MET A 108 8.03 -1.48 6.14
CA MET A 108 6.79 -1.26 6.87
C MET A 108 5.62 -1.90 6.11
N ILE A 109 4.82 -2.68 6.80
CA ILE A 109 3.61 -3.31 6.28
C ILE A 109 2.44 -2.84 7.13
N THR A 110 1.45 -2.20 6.51
CA THR A 110 0.22 -1.76 7.19
C THR A 110 -0.97 -2.51 6.60
N GLU A 111 -1.73 -3.18 7.46
CA GLU A 111 -2.93 -3.95 7.12
C GLU A 111 -4.15 -3.33 7.79
N TYR A 112 -5.27 -3.27 7.08
CA TYR A 112 -6.58 -2.98 7.66
C TYR A 112 -7.15 -4.24 8.27
N LEU A 113 -7.54 -4.18 9.54
CA LEU A 113 -8.06 -5.33 10.29
C LEU A 113 -9.59 -5.43 10.25
N ALA A 114 -10.26 -4.42 9.74
CA ALA A 114 -11.71 -4.37 9.61
C ALA A 114 -12.12 -3.66 8.31
N GLY A 115 -13.32 -3.97 7.82
CA GLY A 115 -13.82 -3.44 6.54
C GLY A 115 -13.16 -4.07 5.31
N PRO A 116 -13.21 -3.40 4.16
CA PRO A 116 -12.56 -3.88 2.94
C PRO A 116 -11.07 -4.07 3.18
N TRP A 117 -10.59 -5.30 2.98
CA TRP A 117 -9.18 -5.60 3.23
C TRP A 117 -8.26 -4.79 2.32
N PHE A 118 -7.32 -4.13 2.92
CA PHE A 118 -6.31 -3.30 2.28
C PHE A 118 -4.97 -3.52 2.98
N MET A 119 -3.90 -3.58 2.19
CA MET A 119 -2.54 -3.61 2.70
C MET A 119 -1.69 -2.57 1.95
N ALA A 120 -0.87 -1.84 2.67
CA ALA A 120 0.19 -1.00 2.11
C ALA A 120 1.54 -1.49 2.59
N ILE A 121 2.48 -1.63 1.66
CA ILE A 121 3.86 -2.01 1.94
C ILE A 121 4.74 -0.84 1.49
N ALA A 122 5.49 -0.27 2.41
CA ALA A 122 6.48 0.75 2.12
C ALA A 122 7.88 0.23 2.46
N GLY A 123 8.81 0.39 1.53
CA GLY A 123 10.15 -0.16 1.65
C GLY A 123 11.24 0.81 1.22
N ILE A 124 12.46 0.56 1.70
CA ILE A 124 13.68 1.27 1.34
C ILE A 124 14.62 0.25 0.72
N GLU A 125 15.00 0.48 -0.52
CA GLU A 125 16.01 -0.29 -1.23
C GLU A 125 17.26 0.56 -1.41
N GLU A 126 18.41 0.01 -1.13
CA GLU A 126 19.70 0.59 -1.44
C GLU A 126 20.36 -0.25 -2.52
N LYS A 127 20.57 0.34 -3.69
CA LYS A 127 21.20 -0.31 -4.82
C LYS A 127 22.71 -0.45 -4.62
N GLN A 128 23.36 -1.25 -5.44
CA GLN A 128 24.80 -1.51 -5.35
C GLN A 128 25.68 -0.26 -5.52
N ASP A 129 25.18 0.75 -6.24
CA ASP A 129 25.82 2.05 -6.44
C ASP A 129 25.56 3.06 -5.31
N GLY A 130 24.83 2.64 -4.26
CA GLY A 130 24.43 3.49 -3.14
C GLY A 130 23.16 4.33 -3.40
N GLU A 131 22.54 4.19 -4.57
CA GLU A 131 21.27 4.87 -4.86
C GLU A 131 20.17 4.32 -3.94
N LEU A 132 19.44 5.24 -3.29
CA LEU A 132 18.27 4.89 -2.48
C LEU A 132 17.00 4.99 -3.32
N CYS A 133 16.17 3.94 -3.24
CA CYS A 133 14.83 3.88 -3.81
C CYS A 133 13.79 3.71 -2.70
N PHE A 134 12.68 4.39 -2.84
CA PHE A 134 11.48 4.23 -2.01
C PHE A 134 10.46 3.38 -2.76
N LEU A 135 10.08 2.27 -2.18
CA LEU A 135 9.11 1.32 -2.71
C LEU A 135 7.76 1.53 -2.05
N LEU A 136 6.70 1.56 -2.84
CA LEU A 136 5.33 1.58 -2.32
C LEU A 136 4.50 0.55 -3.10
N THR A 137 3.86 -0.36 -2.37
CA THR A 137 2.92 -1.33 -2.91
C THR A 137 1.60 -1.23 -2.16
N THR A 138 0.51 -1.22 -2.89
CA THR A 138 -0.84 -1.31 -2.32
C THR A 138 -1.52 -2.56 -2.83
N VAL A 139 -2.21 -3.27 -1.94
CA VAL A 139 -2.96 -4.49 -2.24
C VAL A 139 -4.39 -4.32 -1.76
N ARG A 140 -5.37 -4.62 -2.60
CA ARG A 140 -6.81 -4.54 -2.30
C ARG A 140 -7.51 -5.81 -2.69
N HIS A 141 -8.50 -6.22 -1.90
CA HIS A 141 -9.34 -7.38 -2.19
C HIS A 141 -10.60 -6.92 -2.95
N LYS A 142 -10.60 -7.07 -4.28
CA LYS A 142 -11.67 -6.58 -5.16
C LYS A 142 -13.03 -7.28 -4.97
N GLN A 143 -13.03 -8.51 -4.48
CA GLN A 143 -14.26 -9.28 -4.26
C GLN A 143 -14.87 -9.05 -2.88
N HIS A 144 -14.27 -8.21 -2.04
CA HIS A 144 -14.88 -7.85 -0.76
C HIS A 144 -16.18 -7.07 -1.00
N PRO A 145 -17.30 -7.38 -0.30
CA PRO A 145 -18.60 -6.72 -0.53
C PRO A 145 -18.55 -5.19 -0.43
N ASP A 146 -17.72 -4.66 0.45
CA ASP A 146 -17.57 -3.23 0.68
C ASP A 146 -16.45 -2.60 -0.16
N TYR A 147 -15.87 -3.36 -1.11
CA TYR A 147 -14.85 -2.81 -1.99
C TYR A 147 -15.41 -1.72 -2.87
N VAL A 148 -14.78 -0.55 -2.81
CA VAL A 148 -15.04 0.56 -3.73
C VAL A 148 -13.75 0.87 -4.46
N SER A 149 -13.76 0.85 -5.79
CA SER A 149 -12.58 1.23 -6.56
C SER A 149 -12.17 2.67 -6.24
N PRO A 150 -10.86 3.01 -6.26
CA PRO A 150 -10.40 4.37 -6.02
C PRO A 150 -11.09 5.42 -6.90
N SER A 151 -11.33 5.09 -8.17
CA SER A 151 -12.03 5.98 -9.11
C SER A 151 -13.49 6.20 -8.75
N ALA A 152 -14.19 5.14 -8.31
CA ALA A 152 -15.58 5.26 -7.86
C ALA A 152 -15.69 6.04 -6.55
N ALA A 153 -14.73 5.82 -5.61
CA ALA A 153 -14.65 6.58 -4.37
C ALA A 153 -14.38 8.08 -4.63
N ALA A 154 -13.45 8.41 -5.51
CA ALA A 154 -13.14 9.77 -5.90
C ALA A 154 -14.37 10.46 -6.54
N LYS A 155 -15.06 9.79 -7.47
CA LYS A 155 -16.29 10.30 -8.11
C LYS A 155 -17.40 10.53 -7.08
N LYS A 156 -17.61 9.61 -6.15
CA LYS A 156 -18.59 9.75 -5.07
C LYS A 156 -18.28 10.93 -4.14
N ALA A 157 -16.99 11.24 -3.94
CA ALA A 157 -16.53 12.39 -3.16
C ALA A 157 -16.59 13.72 -3.95
N GLY A 158 -17.06 13.73 -5.19
CA GLY A 158 -17.12 14.93 -6.04
C GLY A 158 -15.76 15.39 -6.56
N ALA A 159 -14.77 14.49 -6.62
CA ALA A 159 -13.46 14.82 -7.14
C ALA A 159 -13.47 14.90 -8.67
N ASP A 160 -13.05 16.04 -9.21
CA ASP A 160 -12.94 16.28 -10.67
C ASP A 160 -11.73 15.57 -11.30
N LYS A 161 -10.81 15.10 -10.48
CA LYS A 161 -9.57 14.45 -10.93
C LYS A 161 -9.55 12.97 -10.54
N PRO A 162 -8.93 12.12 -11.37
CA PRO A 162 -8.70 10.73 -11.00
C PRO A 162 -7.85 10.63 -9.72
N PRO A 163 -8.02 9.55 -8.94
CA PRO A 163 -7.20 9.33 -7.75
C PRO A 163 -5.72 9.22 -8.15
N PRO A 164 -4.80 9.66 -7.28
CA PRO A 164 -3.37 9.59 -7.57
C PRO A 164 -2.92 8.14 -7.76
N THR A 165 -1.98 7.93 -8.68
CA THR A 165 -1.33 6.64 -8.88
C THR A 165 -0.44 6.27 -7.68
N THR A 166 -0.04 5.01 -7.57
CA THR A 166 0.91 4.57 -6.53
C THR A 166 2.24 5.32 -6.63
N GLU A 167 2.72 5.61 -7.84
CA GLU A 167 3.92 6.41 -8.04
C GLU A 167 3.74 7.85 -7.57
N GLN A 168 2.63 8.50 -7.91
CA GLN A 168 2.33 9.85 -7.43
C GLN A 168 2.23 9.91 -5.90
N ASN A 169 1.66 8.88 -5.27
CA ASN A 169 1.63 8.76 -3.82
C ASN A 169 3.03 8.58 -3.22
N ALA A 170 3.88 7.74 -3.82
CA ALA A 170 5.25 7.55 -3.38
C ALA A 170 6.05 8.87 -3.47
N ARG A 171 5.93 9.61 -4.57
CA ARG A 171 6.57 10.93 -4.74
C ARG A 171 6.06 11.95 -3.73
N ARG A 172 4.76 11.97 -3.45
CA ARG A 172 4.16 12.84 -2.42
C ARG A 172 4.73 12.54 -1.03
N VAL A 173 4.83 11.27 -0.66
CA VAL A 173 5.42 10.85 0.63
C VAL A 173 6.87 11.31 0.72
N LEU A 174 7.68 11.11 -0.33
CA LEU A 174 9.07 11.60 -0.37
C LEU A 174 9.15 13.12 -0.27
N GLY A 175 8.23 13.86 -0.87
CA GLY A 175 8.15 15.32 -0.73
C GLY A 175 7.90 15.75 0.72
N ILE A 176 7.02 15.06 1.43
CA ILE A 176 6.80 15.32 2.87
C ILE A 176 8.07 15.02 3.67
N ILE A 177 8.71 13.88 3.45
CA ILE A 177 9.96 13.51 4.15
C ILE A 177 11.03 14.56 3.91
N ARG A 178 11.18 15.04 2.67
CA ARG A 178 12.16 16.07 2.34
C ARG A 178 11.90 17.38 3.07
N GLY A 179 10.64 17.81 3.13
CA GLY A 179 10.27 18.98 3.93
C GLY A 179 10.64 18.81 5.40
N LEU A 180 10.38 17.64 5.99
CA LEU A 180 10.74 17.35 7.39
C LEU A 180 12.26 17.36 7.63
N VAL A 181 13.05 16.89 6.65
CA VAL A 181 14.52 16.94 6.70
C VAL A 181 15.00 18.40 6.63
N GLU A 182 14.45 19.21 5.73
CA GLU A 182 14.77 20.63 5.60
C GLU A 182 14.45 21.44 6.86
N GLU A 183 13.38 21.06 7.55
CA GLU A 183 12.95 21.65 8.82
C GLU A 183 13.70 21.10 10.05
N GLY A 184 14.61 20.14 9.87
CA GLY A 184 15.35 19.50 10.97
C GLY A 184 14.49 18.63 11.89
N GLN A 185 13.37 18.13 11.39
CA GLN A 185 12.44 17.27 12.15
C GLN A 185 12.71 15.76 11.97
N LEU A 186 13.66 15.40 11.07
CA LEU A 186 14.12 14.03 10.82
C LEU A 186 15.65 13.96 10.78
#